data_da6ae47353996fe778d83bd43606d334
#
_entry.id   da6ae47353996fe778d83bd43606d334
#
_cell.length_a   1.000
_cell.length_b   1.000
_cell.length_c   1.000
_cell.angle_alpha   90.00
_cell.angle_beta   90.00
_cell.angle_gamma   90.00
#
_symmetry.space_group_name_H-M   'P 1'
#
loop_
_entity.id
_entity.type
_entity.pdbx_description
1 polymer ?
#
loop_
_entity_poly.entity_id
_entity_poly.type
_entity_poly.pdbx_seq_one_letter_code
_entity_poly.pdbx_strand_id
1 'polypeptide(L)'
;MAILQKLDILSARDRKQETVDVPEWGGEVIVSELGAADYIALWSNPACRSDDGAKVLMSKFSPALVAACIVDENGSRVFTDEDAVALAGKSIGPFQRVADVAMGLNGFAIGAQELAAKNSEPSQSDGSSSVSP
;
A
#
# COMPACT_ATOMS: atom_id res chain seq x y z
N MET A 1 8.78 -30.37 -1.27
CA MET A 1 9.15 -28.96 -1.22
C MET A 1 10.48 -28.79 -0.49
N ALA A 2 11.39 -28.05 -1.05
CA ALA A 2 12.70 -27.86 -0.44
C ALA A 2 12.64 -26.76 0.64
N ILE A 3 13.44 -26.95 1.68
CA ILE A 3 13.60 -25.91 2.70
C ILE A 3 14.61 -24.88 2.15
N LEU A 4 14.20 -23.60 2.17
CA LEU A 4 14.98 -22.52 1.63
C LEU A 4 16.17 -22.17 2.52
N GLN A 5 17.30 -21.89 1.88
CA GLN A 5 18.50 -21.40 2.54
C GLN A 5 18.56 -19.88 2.41
N LYS A 6 19.48 -19.27 3.14
CA LYS A 6 19.65 -17.81 3.18
C LYS A 6 19.75 -17.19 1.77
N LEU A 7 20.61 -17.74 0.92
CA LEU A 7 20.80 -17.18 -0.42
C LEU A 7 19.57 -17.35 -1.28
N ASP A 8 18.85 -18.44 -1.14
CA ASP A 8 17.62 -18.67 -1.87
C ASP A 8 16.59 -17.59 -1.55
N ILE A 9 16.48 -17.24 -0.29
CA ILE A 9 15.54 -16.22 0.21
C ILE A 9 15.96 -14.84 -0.27
N LEU A 10 17.22 -14.48 -0.08
CA LEU A 10 17.70 -13.15 -0.41
C LEU A 10 17.75 -12.85 -1.89
N SER A 11 17.91 -13.87 -2.72
CA SER A 11 17.97 -13.70 -4.18
C SER A 11 16.61 -13.84 -4.87
N ALA A 12 15.58 -14.26 -4.14
CA ALA A 12 14.26 -14.41 -4.72
C ALA A 12 13.67 -13.05 -5.11
N ARG A 13 13.07 -12.99 -6.29
CA ARG A 13 12.36 -11.78 -6.76
C ARG A 13 10.90 -11.94 -6.39
N ASP A 14 10.54 -11.47 -5.21
CA ASP A 14 9.24 -11.72 -4.61
C ASP A 14 8.30 -10.52 -4.62
N ARG A 15 8.74 -9.34 -5.07
CA ARG A 15 7.88 -8.16 -5.11
C ARG A 15 6.96 -8.21 -6.33
N LYS A 16 5.68 -8.09 -6.07
CA LYS A 16 4.67 -8.02 -7.13
C LYS A 16 4.64 -6.63 -7.73
N GLN A 17 4.45 -6.56 -9.03
CA GLN A 17 4.34 -5.29 -9.75
C GLN A 17 3.15 -5.34 -10.68
N GLU A 18 2.57 -4.18 -10.95
CA GLU A 18 1.48 -4.06 -11.90
C GLU A 18 1.66 -2.75 -12.67
N THR A 19 1.50 -2.82 -13.99
CA THR A 19 1.54 -1.64 -14.86
C THR A 19 0.12 -1.08 -14.93
N VAL A 20 -0.02 0.20 -14.65
CA VAL A 20 -1.30 0.90 -14.63
C VAL A 20 -1.33 1.93 -15.74
N ASP A 21 -2.34 1.85 -16.60
CA ASP A 21 -2.54 2.81 -17.67
C ASP A 21 -3.16 4.08 -17.09
N VAL A 22 -2.47 5.20 -17.26
CA VAL A 22 -2.94 6.51 -16.78
C VAL A 22 -2.87 7.50 -17.94
N PRO A 23 -3.83 7.44 -18.87
CA PRO A 23 -3.83 8.34 -20.03
C PRO A 23 -3.89 9.81 -19.63
N GLU A 24 -4.50 10.12 -18.49
CA GLU A 24 -4.54 11.49 -17.96
C GLU A 24 -3.15 12.06 -17.68
N TRP A 25 -2.18 11.19 -17.41
CA TRP A 25 -0.78 11.56 -17.19
C TRP A 25 0.10 11.34 -18.43
N GLY A 26 -0.50 10.84 -19.50
CA GLY A 26 0.19 10.67 -20.77
C GLY A 26 0.90 9.33 -20.96
N GLY A 27 0.63 8.34 -20.14
CA GLY A 27 1.30 7.05 -20.26
C GLY A 27 0.91 6.07 -19.19
N GLU A 28 1.87 5.21 -18.85
CA GLU A 28 1.69 4.15 -17.87
C GLU A 28 2.64 4.34 -16.70
N VAL A 29 2.25 3.85 -15.52
CA VAL A 29 3.14 3.80 -14.36
C VAL A 29 3.28 2.35 -13.90
N ILE A 30 4.43 2.03 -13.33
CA ILE A 30 4.67 0.72 -12.72
C ILE A 30 4.50 0.88 -11.22
N VAL A 31 3.57 0.11 -10.65
CA VAL A 31 3.31 0.12 -9.21
C VAL A 31 3.87 -1.18 -8.65
N SER A 32 4.71 -1.06 -7.63
CA SER A 32 5.39 -2.20 -7.02
C SER A 32 4.96 -2.36 -5.57
N GLU A 33 4.94 -3.61 -5.13
CA GLU A 33 4.82 -3.94 -3.72
C GLU A 33 6.03 -3.37 -2.97
N LEU A 34 5.83 -2.94 -1.73
CA LEU A 34 6.91 -2.43 -0.89
C LEU A 34 7.77 -3.57 -0.35
N GLY A 35 9.05 -3.28 -0.13
CA GLY A 35 9.88 -4.15 0.69
C GLY A 35 9.42 -4.06 2.15
N ALA A 36 9.76 -5.07 2.95
CA ALA A 36 9.32 -5.13 4.34
C ALA A 36 9.76 -3.91 5.15
N ALA A 37 10.99 -3.45 4.97
CA ALA A 37 11.49 -2.29 5.70
C ALA A 37 10.72 -1.02 5.35
N ASP A 38 10.42 -0.82 4.07
CA ASP A 38 9.67 0.35 3.61
C ASP A 38 8.22 0.31 4.09
N TYR A 39 7.62 -0.87 4.10
CA TYR A 39 6.28 -1.08 4.63
C TYR A 39 6.20 -0.69 6.11
N ILE A 40 7.14 -1.20 6.91
CA ILE A 40 7.19 -0.90 8.33
C ILE A 40 7.44 0.59 8.56
N ALA A 41 8.36 1.19 7.81
CA ALA A 41 8.66 2.61 7.92
C ALA A 41 7.44 3.47 7.61
N LEU A 42 6.66 3.09 6.60
CA LEU A 42 5.45 3.83 6.23
C LEU A 42 4.41 3.79 7.35
N TRP A 43 4.16 2.61 7.92
CA TRP A 43 3.24 2.46 9.04
C TRP A 43 3.68 3.24 10.28
N SER A 44 4.98 3.35 10.51
CA SER A 44 5.55 4.00 11.68
C SER A 44 5.82 5.49 11.46
N ASN A 45 5.58 6.01 10.27
CA ASN A 45 5.91 7.39 9.92
C ASN A 45 5.01 8.36 10.69
N PRO A 46 5.58 9.21 11.58
CA PRO A 46 4.79 10.17 12.34
C PRO A 46 4.02 11.15 11.45
N ALA A 47 4.56 11.46 10.28
CA ALA A 47 3.91 12.38 9.32
C ALA A 47 2.59 11.82 8.80
N CYS A 48 2.38 10.51 8.89
CA CYS A 48 1.15 9.85 8.44
C CYS A 48 0.19 9.57 9.58
N ARG A 49 0.47 10.06 10.78
CA ARG A 49 -0.33 9.77 11.97
C ARG A 49 -0.90 11.04 12.58
N SER A 50 -1.96 10.85 13.39
CA SER A 50 -2.52 11.94 14.18
C SER A 50 -1.49 12.45 15.19
N ASP A 51 -1.75 13.63 15.77
CA ASP A 51 -0.80 14.28 16.70
C ASP A 51 -0.44 13.39 17.88
N ASP A 52 -1.37 12.58 18.35
CA ASP A 52 -1.12 11.65 19.47
C ASP A 52 -0.52 10.31 19.01
N GLY A 53 -0.30 10.14 17.71
CA GLY A 53 0.28 8.92 17.14
C GLY A 53 -0.66 7.72 17.12
N ALA A 54 -1.91 7.86 17.57
CA ALA A 54 -2.80 6.73 17.75
C ALA A 54 -3.45 6.26 16.45
N LYS A 55 -3.63 7.17 15.47
CA LYS A 55 -4.37 6.87 14.24
C LYS A 55 -3.54 7.17 13.00
N VAL A 56 -3.71 6.33 11.98
CA VAL A 56 -3.16 6.58 10.64
C VAL A 56 -4.12 7.52 9.90
N LEU A 57 -3.59 8.62 9.38
CA LEU A 57 -4.37 9.58 8.61
C LEU A 57 -4.27 9.24 7.13
N MET A 58 -5.38 8.80 6.54
CA MET A 58 -5.39 8.39 5.13
C MET A 58 -5.06 9.52 4.18
N SER A 59 -5.37 10.76 4.55
CA SER A 59 -5.02 11.94 3.74
C SER A 59 -3.52 12.10 3.54
N LYS A 60 -2.72 11.56 4.46
CA LYS A 60 -1.26 11.61 4.38
C LYS A 60 -0.68 10.24 4.01
N PHE A 61 -1.31 9.17 4.46
CA PHE A 61 -0.86 7.81 4.20
C PHE A 61 -0.97 7.46 2.71
N SER A 62 -2.10 7.75 2.07
CA SER A 62 -2.31 7.39 0.67
C SER A 62 -1.30 8.03 -0.28
N PRO A 63 -1.04 9.35 -0.20
CA PRO A 63 0.00 9.94 -1.05
C PRO A 63 1.39 9.37 -0.76
N ALA A 64 1.71 9.12 0.51
CA ALA A 64 3.00 8.53 0.88
C ALA A 64 3.14 7.12 0.32
N LEU A 65 2.08 6.31 0.36
CA LEU A 65 2.07 4.97 -0.20
C LEU A 65 2.30 5.02 -1.71
N VAL A 66 1.58 5.89 -2.42
CA VAL A 66 1.71 6.02 -3.87
C VAL A 66 3.14 6.43 -4.23
N ALA A 67 3.70 7.42 -3.52
CA ALA A 67 5.07 7.87 -3.76
C ALA A 67 6.08 6.74 -3.55
N ALA A 68 5.84 5.88 -2.56
CA ALA A 68 6.73 4.76 -2.27
C ALA A 68 6.61 3.62 -3.27
N CYS A 69 5.44 3.46 -3.90
CA CYS A 69 5.14 2.28 -4.74
C CYS A 69 5.42 2.49 -6.22
N ILE A 70 5.45 3.73 -6.72
CA ILE A 70 5.74 3.97 -8.14
C ILE A 70 7.24 3.80 -8.39
N VAL A 71 7.57 2.91 -9.32
CA VAL A 71 8.95 2.60 -9.66
C VAL A 71 9.16 2.73 -11.16
N ASP A 72 10.42 2.81 -11.57
CA ASP A 72 10.80 2.79 -12.99
C ASP A 72 11.01 1.37 -13.47
N GLU A 73 11.45 1.20 -14.72
CA GLU A 73 11.66 -0.10 -15.33
C GLU A 73 12.72 -0.93 -14.61
N ASN A 74 13.60 -0.27 -13.85
CA ASN A 74 14.66 -0.95 -13.09
C ASN A 74 14.21 -1.29 -11.66
N GLY A 75 12.99 -0.91 -11.29
CA GLY A 75 12.48 -1.15 -9.94
C GLY A 75 12.87 -0.08 -8.93
N SER A 76 13.47 1.02 -9.39
CA SER A 76 13.87 2.13 -8.51
C SER A 76 12.73 3.12 -8.34
N ARG A 77 12.63 3.72 -7.14
CA ARG A 77 11.58 4.69 -6.86
C ARG A 77 11.70 5.91 -7.78
N VAL A 78 10.57 6.32 -8.34
CA VAL A 78 10.47 7.53 -9.16
C VAL A 78 10.33 8.77 -8.29
N PHE A 79 9.63 8.65 -7.16
CA PHE A 79 9.34 9.77 -6.25
C PHE A 79 10.05 9.60 -4.91
N THR A 80 10.37 10.73 -4.29
CA THR A 80 10.86 10.76 -2.90
C THR A 80 9.67 10.91 -1.96
N ASP A 81 9.91 10.78 -0.65
CA ASP A 81 8.86 10.97 0.35
C ASP A 81 8.29 12.39 0.32
N GLU A 82 9.14 13.39 0.01
CA GLU A 82 8.71 14.78 -0.09
C GLU A 82 7.74 15.00 -1.27
N ASP A 83 7.84 14.19 -2.29
CA ASP A 83 6.98 14.31 -3.48
C ASP A 83 5.52 13.90 -3.21
N ALA A 84 5.25 13.28 -2.08
CA ALA A 84 3.90 12.86 -1.73
C ALA A 84 2.91 14.02 -1.74
N VAL A 85 3.34 15.20 -1.29
CA VAL A 85 2.50 16.41 -1.27
C VAL A 85 2.10 16.80 -2.71
N ALA A 86 3.04 16.73 -3.63
CA ALA A 86 2.77 17.06 -5.04
C ALA A 86 1.81 16.04 -5.65
N LEU A 87 1.98 14.76 -5.32
CA LEU A 87 1.07 13.71 -5.79
C LEU A 87 -0.35 13.93 -5.29
N ALA A 88 -0.51 14.40 -4.06
CA ALA A 88 -1.81 14.69 -3.48
C ALA A 88 -2.54 15.81 -4.21
N GLY A 89 -1.81 16.64 -4.96
CA GLY A 89 -2.38 17.71 -5.77
C GLY A 89 -2.89 17.26 -7.14
N LYS A 90 -2.71 15.99 -7.52
CA LYS A 90 -3.20 15.50 -8.81
C LYS A 90 -4.70 15.21 -8.75
N SER A 91 -5.32 15.09 -9.93
CA SER A 91 -6.75 14.75 -10.00
C SER A 91 -7.05 13.43 -9.32
N ILE A 92 -8.19 13.37 -8.66
CA ILE A 92 -8.58 12.20 -7.86
C ILE A 92 -8.74 10.94 -8.70
N GLY A 93 -9.25 11.05 -9.93
CA GLY A 93 -9.47 9.88 -10.79
C GLY A 93 -8.20 9.07 -11.03
N PRO A 94 -7.19 9.65 -11.69
CA PRO A 94 -5.94 8.93 -11.91
C PRO A 94 -5.20 8.60 -10.60
N PHE A 95 -5.20 9.51 -9.62
CA PHE A 95 -4.57 9.25 -8.33
C PHE A 95 -5.19 8.01 -7.67
N GLN A 96 -6.52 7.95 -7.60
CA GLN A 96 -7.23 6.85 -6.95
C GLN A 96 -6.99 5.52 -7.67
N ARG A 97 -6.92 5.54 -9.00
CA ARG A 97 -6.64 4.33 -9.79
C ARG A 97 -5.29 3.74 -9.40
N VAL A 98 -4.27 4.57 -9.29
CA VAL A 98 -2.93 4.13 -8.90
C VAL A 98 -2.90 3.72 -7.43
N ALA A 99 -3.55 4.50 -6.56
CA ALA A 99 -3.61 4.21 -5.14
C ALA A 99 -4.29 2.86 -4.85
N ASP A 100 -5.36 2.55 -5.57
CA ASP A 100 -6.07 1.28 -5.40
C ASP A 100 -5.17 0.09 -5.74
N VAL A 101 -4.38 0.22 -6.80
CA VAL A 101 -3.43 -0.83 -7.19
C VAL A 101 -2.33 -0.96 -6.12
N ALA A 102 -1.79 0.16 -5.64
CA ALA A 102 -0.78 0.16 -4.60
C ALA A 102 -1.31 -0.49 -3.31
N MET A 103 -2.53 -0.16 -2.93
CA MET A 103 -3.17 -0.76 -1.75
C MET A 103 -3.39 -2.26 -1.93
N GLY A 104 -3.87 -2.66 -3.10
CA GLY A 104 -4.12 -4.07 -3.39
C GLY A 104 -2.85 -4.91 -3.34
N LEU A 105 -1.77 -4.42 -3.94
CA LEU A 105 -0.49 -5.12 -3.96
C LEU A 105 0.10 -5.29 -2.55
N ASN A 106 -0.15 -4.33 -1.67
CA ASN A 106 0.40 -4.32 -0.32
C ASN A 106 -0.60 -4.82 0.75
N GLY A 107 -1.73 -5.35 0.34
CA GLY A 107 -2.71 -5.90 1.27
C GLY A 107 -3.58 -4.87 1.97
N PHE A 108 -3.64 -3.64 1.45
CA PHE A 108 -4.46 -2.58 2.02
C PHE A 108 -5.78 -2.38 1.29
N ALA A 109 -6.18 -3.32 0.42
CA ALA A 109 -7.44 -3.18 -0.31
C ALA A 109 -8.62 -3.03 0.67
N ILE A 110 -9.54 -2.12 0.37
CA ILE A 110 -10.66 -1.80 1.27
C ILE A 110 -11.43 -3.06 1.66
N GLY A 111 -11.75 -3.91 0.69
CA GLY A 111 -12.46 -5.16 0.97
C GLY A 111 -11.68 -6.09 1.87
N ALA A 112 -10.36 -6.19 1.68
CA ALA A 112 -9.50 -7.04 2.51
C ALA A 112 -9.43 -6.50 3.94
N GLN A 113 -9.36 -5.18 4.10
CA GLN A 113 -9.35 -4.55 5.43
C GLN A 113 -10.66 -4.80 6.17
N GLU A 114 -11.78 -4.70 5.49
CA GLU A 114 -13.08 -4.97 6.09
C GLU A 114 -13.19 -6.42 6.54
N LEU A 115 -12.75 -7.35 5.71
CA LEU A 115 -12.76 -8.76 6.06
C LEU A 115 -11.84 -9.06 7.24
N ALA A 116 -10.67 -8.46 7.26
CA ALA A 116 -9.74 -8.63 8.36
C ALA A 116 -10.32 -8.09 9.67
N ALA A 117 -10.95 -6.91 9.61
CA ALA A 117 -11.58 -6.31 10.77
C ALA A 117 -12.71 -7.18 11.31
N LYS A 118 -13.56 -7.71 10.43
CA LYS A 118 -14.65 -8.59 10.84
C LYS A 118 -14.14 -9.90 11.42
N ASN A 119 -13.10 -10.45 10.83
CA ASN A 119 -12.54 -11.73 11.29
C ASN A 119 -11.77 -11.59 12.59
N SER A 120 -11.26 -10.42 12.88
CA SER A 120 -10.54 -10.21 14.13
C SER A 120 -11.48 -9.91 15.31
N GLU A 121 -12.74 -9.62 15.03
CA GLU A 121 -13.77 -9.48 16.07
C GLU A 121 -14.25 -10.88 16.46
N PRO A 122 -14.16 -11.25 17.67
CA PRO A 122 -14.59 -12.60 18.09
C PRO A 122 -16.08 -12.78 17.88
N SER A 123 -15.88 -12.49 17.09
CA SER A 123 -16.86 -12.60 16.94
C SER A 123 -17.64 -12.59 16.70
N GLN A 124 -17.44 -12.24 16.61
CA GLN A 124 -18.24 -12.05 16.26
C GLN A 124 -18.85 -11.96 15.95
N SER A 125 -18.78 -11.75 16.25
CA SER A 125 -19.71 -11.56 15.91
C SER A 125 -20.19 -11.54 15.60
N ASP A 126 -20.12 -11.43 15.74
CA ASP A 126 -21.00 -11.32 15.46
C ASP A 126 -21.29 -11.25 15.37
N GLY A 127 -20.88 -10.98 15.45
CA GLY A 127 -21.60 -10.86 15.39
C GLY A 127 -21.66 -10.75 15.21
N SER A 128 -21.59 -10.82 15.35
CA SER A 128 -22.20 -10.75 15.20
C SER A 128 -22.37 -10.80 14.96
N SER A 129 -22.17 -10.67 15.05
CA SER A 129 -22.75 -10.84 14.90
C SER A 129 -22.89 -11.07 14.59
N SER A 130 -22.63 -11.00 14.71
CA SER A 130 -23.10 -11.33 14.53
C SER A 130 -23.17 -11.64 14.21
N VAL A 131 -22.90 -11.56 14.33
CA VAL A 131 -23.31 -11.90 14.20
C VAL A 131 -23.33 -12.15 14.16
N SER A 132 -23.12 -11.94 14.26
CA SER A 132 -23.51 -12.22 14.33
C SER A 132 -23.67 -12.31 14.30
N PRO A 133 -23.47 -12.29 14.40
CA PRO A 133 -23.88 -12.36 14.46
C PRO A 133 -24.28 -12.63 14.53
#